data_f55683f92e8c7981e72250f9e836574c
#
_entry.id   f55683f92e8c7981e72250f9e836574c
#
_cell.length_a   1.000
_cell.length_b   1.000
_cell.length_c   1.000
_cell.angle_alpha   90.00
_cell.angle_beta   90.00
_cell.angle_gamma   90.00
#
_symmetry.space_group_name_H-M   'P 1'
#
loop_
_entity.id
_entity.type
_entity.pdbx_description
1 polymer ?
#
loop_
_entity_poly.entity_id
_entity_poly.type
_entity_poly.pdbx_seq_one_letter_code
_entity_poly.pdbx_strand_id
1 'polypeptide(L)'
;MSEQQAGTETAEETVRASTRMLSGAELKQLVDNGGFRVDETTGDRMIKALEDMIDALNARWATLEKLGAHPPLSTTPTAQWVAQHTVRTASDDRGLLTQLQRAREELPQYVEAIREAKRRYADTESSTRGTLDRFTTS
;
A
#
# COMPACT_ATOMS: atom_id res chain seq x y z
N MET A 1 -29.68 -7.52 -24.44
CA MET A 1 -28.47 -6.78 -24.79
C MET A 1 -28.01 -5.82 -23.70
N SER A 2 -28.89 -5.13 -23.00
CA SER A 2 -28.53 -4.22 -21.90
C SER A 2 -27.95 -4.92 -20.67
N GLU A 3 -28.34 -6.15 -20.39
CA GLU A 3 -27.83 -6.93 -19.24
C GLU A 3 -26.36 -7.36 -19.41
N GLN A 4 -25.91 -7.63 -20.61
CA GLN A 4 -24.51 -7.98 -20.86
C GLN A 4 -23.55 -6.78 -20.71
N GLN A 5 -23.99 -5.58 -21.08
CA GLN A 5 -23.20 -4.37 -20.91
C GLN A 5 -23.04 -3.98 -19.45
N ALA A 6 -24.10 -4.10 -18.65
CA ALA A 6 -24.05 -3.82 -17.21
C ALA A 6 -23.12 -4.79 -16.47
N GLY A 7 -23.14 -6.09 -16.85
CA GLY A 7 -22.25 -7.08 -16.26
C GLY A 7 -20.78 -6.86 -16.60
N THR A 8 -20.49 -6.40 -17.81
CA THR A 8 -19.13 -6.09 -18.25
C THR A 8 -18.56 -4.87 -17.52
N GLU A 9 -19.34 -3.81 -17.36
CA GLU A 9 -18.94 -2.61 -16.63
C GLU A 9 -18.65 -2.93 -15.15
N THR A 10 -19.47 -3.73 -14.50
CA THR A 10 -19.27 -4.14 -13.11
C THR A 10 -18.00 -4.98 -12.95
N ALA A 11 -17.70 -5.87 -13.89
CA ALA A 11 -16.48 -6.67 -13.86
C ALA A 11 -15.23 -5.81 -14.04
N GLU A 12 -15.25 -4.84 -14.97
CA GLU A 12 -14.16 -3.90 -15.16
C GLU A 12 -13.93 -3.03 -13.92
N GLU A 13 -14.98 -2.55 -13.31
CA GLU A 13 -14.92 -1.77 -12.08
C GLU A 13 -14.32 -2.58 -10.94
N THR A 14 -14.69 -3.84 -10.80
CA THR A 14 -14.14 -4.76 -9.80
C THR A 14 -12.65 -5.00 -10.03
N VAL A 15 -12.24 -5.22 -11.28
CA VAL A 15 -10.83 -5.42 -11.63
C VAL A 15 -10.02 -4.15 -11.34
N ARG A 16 -10.52 -2.97 -11.67
CA ARG A 16 -9.86 -1.71 -11.37
C ARG A 16 -9.74 -1.48 -9.87
N ALA A 17 -10.79 -1.78 -9.11
CA ALA A 17 -10.77 -1.65 -7.65
C ALA A 17 -9.76 -2.62 -7.01
N SER A 18 -9.66 -3.86 -7.52
CA SER A 18 -8.74 -4.87 -6.97
C SER A 18 -7.27 -4.60 -7.33
N THR A 19 -7.00 -3.86 -8.41
CA THR A 19 -5.63 -3.48 -8.79
C THR A 19 -5.18 -2.16 -8.17
N ARG A 20 -6.11 -1.39 -7.59
CA ARG A 20 -5.77 -0.16 -6.91
C ARG A 20 -5.18 -0.47 -5.54
N MET A 21 -4.05 0.17 -5.22
CA MET A 21 -3.47 0.08 -3.89
C MET A 21 -4.36 0.79 -2.87
N LEU A 22 -4.72 0.11 -1.79
CA LEU A 22 -5.45 0.72 -0.68
C LEU A 22 -4.58 1.80 -0.03
N SER A 23 -5.18 2.92 0.35
CA SER A 23 -4.48 3.90 1.17
C SER A 23 -4.33 3.38 2.60
N GLY A 24 -3.39 3.95 3.36
CA GLY A 24 -3.24 3.62 4.77
C GLY A 24 -4.49 3.91 5.57
N ALA A 25 -5.20 4.98 5.25
CA ALA A 25 -6.47 5.33 5.87
C ALA A 25 -7.56 4.29 5.57
N GLU A 26 -7.65 3.80 4.34
CA GLU A 26 -8.59 2.75 3.94
C GLU A 26 -8.31 1.44 4.67
N LEU A 27 -7.06 1.04 4.80
CA LEU A 27 -6.67 -0.15 5.55
C LEU A 27 -7.02 0.00 7.03
N LYS A 28 -6.78 1.18 7.60
CA LYS A 28 -7.15 1.48 8.98
C LYS A 28 -8.65 1.35 9.21
N GLN A 29 -9.46 1.84 8.28
CA GLN A 29 -10.92 1.66 8.33
C GLN A 29 -11.32 0.19 8.29
N LEU A 30 -10.68 -0.61 7.43
CA LEU A 30 -10.92 -2.05 7.37
C LEU A 30 -10.60 -2.73 8.71
N VAL A 31 -9.50 -2.34 9.35
CA VAL A 31 -9.14 -2.85 10.68
C VAL A 31 -10.19 -2.47 11.71
N ASP A 32 -10.62 -1.21 11.72
CA ASP A 32 -11.61 -0.69 12.67
C ASP A 32 -12.96 -1.36 12.50
N ASN A 33 -13.35 -1.72 11.29
CA ASN A 33 -14.60 -2.39 10.97
C ASN A 33 -14.54 -3.92 11.12
N GLY A 34 -13.37 -4.46 11.46
CA GLY A 34 -13.19 -5.91 11.57
C GLY A 34 -13.05 -6.62 10.22
N GLY A 35 -12.92 -5.88 9.11
CA GLY A 35 -12.74 -6.43 7.77
C GLY A 35 -11.33 -6.94 7.49
N PHE A 36 -10.36 -6.58 8.31
CA PHE A 36 -9.00 -7.07 8.25
C PHE A 36 -8.58 -7.56 9.63
N ARG A 37 -8.22 -8.82 9.71
CA ARG A 37 -7.77 -9.46 10.95
C ARG A 37 -6.46 -10.20 10.71
N VAL A 38 -5.57 -10.15 11.68
CA VAL A 38 -4.27 -10.80 11.57
C VAL A 38 -3.81 -11.21 12.96
N ASP A 39 -3.30 -12.44 13.08
CA ASP A 39 -2.70 -12.92 14.33
C ASP A 39 -1.32 -12.29 14.55
N GLU A 40 -0.76 -12.50 15.73
CA GLU A 40 0.53 -11.93 16.10
C GLU A 40 1.66 -12.37 15.15
N THR A 41 1.75 -13.66 14.87
CA THR A 41 2.82 -14.21 14.04
C THR A 41 2.76 -13.70 12.61
N THR A 42 1.60 -13.74 12.00
CA THR A 42 1.40 -13.24 10.63
C THR A 42 1.57 -11.73 10.57
N GLY A 43 1.02 -11.02 11.55
CA GLY A 43 1.16 -9.58 11.67
C GLY A 43 2.62 -9.14 11.78
N ASP A 44 3.41 -9.82 12.59
CA ASP A 44 4.84 -9.53 12.74
C ASP A 44 5.61 -9.74 11.44
N ARG A 45 5.30 -10.80 10.70
CA ARG A 45 5.91 -11.04 9.39
C ARG A 45 5.56 -9.97 8.38
N MET A 46 4.30 -9.54 8.36
CA MET A 46 3.84 -8.46 7.47
C MET A 46 4.53 -7.14 7.82
N ILE A 47 4.60 -6.80 9.10
CA ILE A 47 5.26 -5.59 9.58
C ILE A 47 6.73 -5.60 9.19
N LYS A 48 7.42 -6.71 9.39
CA LYS A 48 8.83 -6.84 9.03
C LYS A 48 9.03 -6.64 7.53
N ALA A 49 8.21 -7.27 6.70
CA ALA A 49 8.29 -7.12 5.25
C ALA A 49 8.06 -5.67 4.82
N LEU A 50 7.10 -4.98 5.43
CA LEU A 50 6.82 -3.58 5.14
C LEU A 50 7.95 -2.66 5.62
N GLU A 51 8.52 -2.91 6.78
CA GLU A 51 9.65 -2.14 7.30
C GLU A 51 10.90 -2.33 6.42
N ASP A 52 11.16 -3.55 5.94
CA ASP A 52 12.24 -3.83 4.99
C ASP A 52 12.04 -3.07 3.68
N MET A 53 10.81 -2.98 3.19
CA MET A 53 10.47 -2.18 1.99
C MET A 53 10.69 -0.68 2.24
N ILE A 54 10.27 -0.18 3.40
CA ILE A 54 10.47 1.22 3.80
C ILE A 54 11.96 1.55 3.84
N ASP A 55 12.75 0.70 4.47
CA ASP A 55 14.19 0.89 4.59
C ASP A 55 14.88 0.86 3.23
N ALA A 56 14.51 -0.09 2.38
CA ALA A 56 15.06 -0.19 1.02
C ALA A 56 14.71 1.04 0.18
N LEU A 57 13.47 1.53 0.29
CA LEU A 57 13.01 2.69 -0.44
C LEU A 57 13.73 3.96 0.04
N ASN A 58 13.86 4.13 1.35
CA ASN A 58 14.57 5.27 1.94
C ASN A 58 16.07 5.26 1.58
N ALA A 59 16.71 4.09 1.61
CA ALA A 59 18.12 3.96 1.25
C ALA A 59 18.41 4.34 -0.20
N ARG A 60 17.44 4.14 -1.10
CA ARG A 60 17.59 4.42 -2.53
C ARG A 60 16.95 5.74 -2.96
N TRP A 61 16.34 6.46 -2.02
CA TRP A 61 15.53 7.64 -2.38
C TRP A 61 16.33 8.72 -3.10
N ALA A 62 17.54 9.01 -2.64
CA ALA A 62 18.41 10.00 -3.29
C ALA A 62 18.72 9.63 -4.76
N THR A 63 18.89 8.34 -5.05
CA THR A 63 19.09 7.86 -6.42
C THR A 63 17.82 7.98 -7.25
N LEU A 64 16.66 7.66 -6.65
CA LEU A 64 15.36 7.75 -7.32
C LEU A 64 14.97 9.18 -7.64
N GLU A 65 15.29 10.13 -6.78
CA GLU A 65 15.04 11.55 -7.02
C GLU A 65 15.74 12.05 -8.29
N LYS A 66 16.87 11.47 -8.65
CA LYS A 66 17.58 11.82 -9.88
C LYS A 66 16.77 11.51 -11.14
N LEU A 67 15.81 10.58 -11.07
CA LEU A 67 14.91 10.29 -12.19
C LEU A 67 13.96 11.47 -12.47
N GLY A 68 13.63 12.26 -11.45
CA GLY A 68 12.83 13.47 -11.60
C GLY A 68 13.65 14.70 -11.97
N ALA A 69 14.98 14.61 -11.98
CA ALA A 69 15.87 15.68 -12.37
C ALA A 69 16.18 15.58 -13.87
N HIS A 70 16.53 16.73 -14.47
CA HIS A 70 16.89 16.78 -15.89
C HIS A 70 18.20 15.98 -16.10
N PRO A 71 18.19 14.87 -16.88
CA PRO A 71 19.41 14.09 -17.09
C PRO A 71 20.50 14.92 -17.76
N PRO A 72 21.80 14.72 -17.43
CA PRO A 72 22.91 15.42 -18.05
C PRO A 72 23.22 14.85 -19.44
N LEU A 73 22.31 15.05 -20.39
CA LEU A 73 22.48 14.63 -21.77
C LEU A 73 23.09 15.74 -22.62
N SER A 74 23.55 15.39 -23.83
CA SER A 74 24.12 16.34 -24.74
C SER A 74 23.13 17.46 -25.11
N THR A 75 23.64 18.56 -25.67
CA THR A 75 22.82 19.72 -26.03
C THR A 75 22.05 19.55 -27.35
N THR A 76 22.09 18.38 -27.99
CA THR A 76 21.34 18.13 -29.22
C THR A 76 19.84 18.20 -28.97
N PRO A 77 19.02 18.64 -29.97
CA PRO A 77 17.56 18.68 -29.79
C PRO A 77 16.95 17.34 -29.42
N THR A 78 17.45 16.25 -30.00
CA THR A 78 16.98 14.90 -29.70
C THR A 78 17.28 14.52 -28.25
N ALA A 79 18.50 14.78 -27.78
CA ALA A 79 18.89 14.51 -26.40
C ALA A 79 18.06 15.32 -25.40
N GLN A 80 17.80 16.60 -25.71
CA GLN A 80 16.95 17.47 -24.89
C GLN A 80 15.50 16.96 -24.84
N TRP A 81 14.96 16.50 -25.97
CA TRP A 81 13.64 15.91 -26.01
C TRP A 81 13.55 14.65 -25.14
N VAL A 82 14.56 13.75 -25.24
CA VAL A 82 14.62 12.54 -24.44
C VAL A 82 14.70 12.89 -22.95
N ALA A 83 15.54 13.87 -22.59
CA ALA A 83 15.68 14.31 -21.20
C ALA A 83 14.35 14.84 -20.64
N GLN A 84 13.66 15.70 -21.37
CA GLN A 84 12.36 16.25 -20.97
C GLN A 84 11.30 15.16 -20.86
N HIS A 85 11.27 14.23 -21.80
CA HIS A 85 10.32 13.12 -21.78
C HIS A 85 10.57 12.19 -20.59
N THR A 86 11.83 11.92 -20.27
CA THR A 86 12.20 11.10 -19.11
C THR A 86 11.75 11.76 -17.80
N VAL A 87 12.01 13.05 -17.62
CA VAL A 87 11.55 13.81 -16.45
C VAL A 87 10.03 13.80 -16.33
N ARG A 88 9.33 14.03 -17.43
CA ARG A 88 7.88 14.05 -17.46
C ARG A 88 7.30 12.68 -17.12
N THR A 89 7.84 11.60 -17.68
CA THR A 89 7.39 10.23 -17.41
C THR A 89 7.61 9.83 -15.95
N ALA A 90 8.73 10.25 -15.36
CA ALA A 90 9.03 9.96 -13.96
C ALA A 90 8.17 10.76 -12.98
N SER A 91 7.81 12.00 -13.35
CA SER A 91 7.21 12.98 -12.42
C SER A 91 5.72 13.24 -12.63
N ASP A 92 5.07 12.67 -13.64
CA ASP A 92 3.64 12.83 -13.84
C ASP A 92 2.84 12.01 -12.81
N ASP A 93 1.51 12.20 -12.77
CA ASP A 93 0.62 11.52 -11.79
C ASP A 93 0.68 10.00 -11.85
N ARG A 94 1.06 9.44 -13.00
CA ARG A 94 1.18 8.00 -13.23
C ARG A 94 2.63 7.54 -13.31
N GLY A 95 3.57 8.48 -13.17
CA GLY A 95 4.99 8.20 -13.26
C GLY A 95 5.49 7.34 -12.11
N LEU A 96 6.59 6.63 -12.35
CA LEU A 96 7.20 5.74 -11.37
C LEU A 96 7.60 6.47 -10.09
N LEU A 97 8.22 7.64 -10.21
CA LEU A 97 8.67 8.42 -9.05
C LEU A 97 7.47 8.84 -8.18
N THR A 98 6.39 9.28 -8.81
CA THR A 98 5.16 9.66 -8.11
C THR A 98 4.56 8.48 -7.36
N GLN A 99 4.53 7.29 -7.98
CA GLN A 99 4.03 6.08 -7.34
C GLN A 99 4.91 5.65 -6.16
N LEU A 100 6.23 5.73 -6.31
CA LEU A 100 7.17 5.40 -5.24
C LEU A 100 7.08 6.40 -4.08
N GLN A 101 6.84 7.68 -4.36
CA GLN A 101 6.64 8.69 -3.34
C GLN A 101 5.36 8.42 -2.52
N ARG A 102 4.27 8.06 -3.19
CA ARG A 102 3.04 7.65 -2.52
C ARG A 102 3.26 6.41 -1.65
N ALA A 103 3.96 5.41 -2.16
CA ALA A 103 4.31 4.23 -1.38
C ALA A 103 5.12 4.60 -0.13
N ARG A 104 6.09 5.50 -0.26
CA ARG A 104 6.90 5.98 0.85
C ARG A 104 6.06 6.62 1.96
N GLU A 105 5.00 7.33 1.58
CA GLU A 105 4.06 7.95 2.51
C GLU A 105 3.08 6.95 3.12
N GLU A 106 2.62 5.96 2.33
CA GLU A 106 1.57 5.02 2.73
C GLU A 106 2.10 3.81 3.51
N LEU A 107 3.31 3.33 3.22
CA LEU A 107 3.85 2.13 3.87
C LEU A 107 3.91 2.24 5.40
N PRO A 108 4.34 3.36 6.01
CA PRO A 108 4.28 3.51 7.47
C PRO A 108 2.88 3.44 8.04
N GLN A 109 1.89 3.93 7.30
CA GLN A 109 0.48 3.86 7.72
C GLN A 109 -0.05 2.42 7.68
N TYR A 110 0.41 1.61 6.73
CA TYR A 110 0.10 0.17 6.70
C TYR A 110 0.67 -0.54 7.93
N VAL A 111 1.90 -0.23 8.32
CA VAL A 111 2.51 -0.78 9.53
C VAL A 111 1.66 -0.47 10.75
N GLU A 112 1.22 0.77 10.89
CA GLU A 112 0.35 1.21 11.99
C GLU A 112 -0.99 0.45 12.00
N ALA A 113 -1.60 0.29 10.82
CA ALA A 113 -2.87 -0.43 10.69
C ALA A 113 -2.72 -1.91 11.08
N ILE A 114 -1.64 -2.55 10.68
CA ILE A 114 -1.38 -3.95 11.01
C ILE A 114 -1.08 -4.12 12.50
N ARG A 115 -0.37 -3.20 13.13
CA ARG A 115 -0.17 -3.19 14.58
C ARG A 115 -1.50 -3.12 15.32
N GLU A 116 -2.40 -2.27 14.87
CA GLU A 116 -3.75 -2.16 15.43
C GLU A 116 -4.54 -3.45 15.24
N ALA A 117 -4.46 -4.07 14.07
CA ALA A 117 -5.12 -5.34 13.78
C ALA A 117 -4.62 -6.46 14.70
N LYS A 118 -3.31 -6.54 14.94
CA LYS A 118 -2.72 -7.50 15.89
C LYS A 118 -3.27 -7.29 17.30
N ARG A 119 -3.31 -6.05 17.76
CA ARG A 119 -3.80 -5.70 19.08
C ARG A 119 -5.26 -6.10 19.26
N ARG A 120 -6.10 -5.79 18.29
CA ARG A 120 -7.53 -6.14 18.32
C ARG A 120 -7.75 -7.64 18.30
N TYR A 121 -6.94 -8.37 17.54
CA TYR A 121 -7.00 -9.83 17.51
C TYR A 121 -6.64 -10.43 18.89
N ALA A 122 -5.59 -9.95 19.52
CA ALA A 122 -5.17 -10.38 20.86
C ALA A 122 -6.24 -10.06 21.91
N ASP A 123 -6.85 -8.88 21.86
CA ASP A 123 -7.92 -8.48 22.78
C ASP A 123 -9.15 -9.37 22.61
N THR A 124 -9.54 -9.67 21.37
CA THR A 124 -10.68 -10.54 21.06
C THR A 124 -10.41 -11.96 21.57
N GLU A 125 -9.20 -12.47 21.34
CA GLU A 125 -8.80 -13.80 21.80
C GLU A 125 -8.82 -13.90 23.34
N SER A 126 -8.31 -12.90 24.03
CA SER A 126 -8.36 -12.81 25.49
C SER A 126 -9.79 -12.78 26.02
N SER A 127 -10.66 -12.00 25.40
CA SER A 127 -12.08 -11.93 25.76
C SER A 127 -12.78 -13.28 25.56
N THR A 128 -12.48 -13.97 24.47
CA THR A 128 -13.03 -15.30 24.18
C THR A 128 -12.56 -16.32 25.21
N ARG A 129 -11.28 -16.33 25.57
CA ARG A 129 -10.74 -17.20 26.63
C ARG A 129 -11.39 -16.91 27.96
N GLY A 130 -11.54 -15.65 28.35
CA GLY A 130 -12.20 -15.27 29.58
C GLY A 130 -13.65 -15.75 29.66
N THR A 131 -14.38 -15.68 28.56
CA THR A 131 -15.75 -16.19 28.46
C THR A 131 -15.80 -17.70 28.60
N LEU A 132 -14.89 -18.44 27.93
CA LEU A 132 -14.81 -19.90 28.02
C LEU A 132 -14.43 -20.35 29.43
N ASP A 133 -13.50 -19.68 30.08
CA ASP A 133 -13.11 -19.98 31.46
C ASP A 133 -14.27 -19.80 32.44
N ARG A 134 -15.11 -18.81 32.26
CA ARG A 134 -16.32 -18.59 33.05
C ARG A 134 -17.33 -19.72 32.87
N PHE A 135 -17.44 -20.26 31.67
CA PHE A 135 -18.32 -21.42 31.41
C PHE A 135 -17.78 -22.71 32.00
N THR A 136 -16.46 -22.88 32.12
CA THR A 136 -15.85 -24.08 32.66
C THR A 136 -15.79 -24.09 34.18
N THR A 137 -15.82 -22.95 34.84
CA THR A 137 -15.76 -22.86 36.33
C THR A 137 -17.13 -22.84 37.01
N SER A 138 -18.19 -22.82 36.26
CA SER A 138 -19.54 -22.95 36.81
C SER A 138 -20.10 -24.36 36.62
#